data_d1e7ce6aa90e2e33d1bc25f19966b0e6
#
_entry.id   d1e7ce6aa90e2e33d1bc25f19966b0e6
#
_cell.length_a   1.000
_cell.length_b   1.000
_cell.length_c   1.000
_cell.angle_alpha   90.00
_cell.angle_beta   90.00
_cell.angle_gamma   90.00
#
_symmetry.space_group_name_H-M   'P 1'
#
loop_
_entity.id
_entity.type
_entity.pdbx_description
1 polymer ?
#
loop_
_entity_poly.entity_id
_entity_poly.type
_entity_poly.pdbx_seq_one_letter_code
_entity_poly.pdbx_strand_id
1 'polypeptide(L)'
;MAGTTAVVLAAGMGTRMKSALPKALHPIAGRPMLRHLLAACEAVFERIVVVVGPDMAALEKVAAPHACVVQAERLGTAHAALQAVPHFGPGDVAVLYADNPLMSEETLRALVARRSGDVGLALVAMRPAVPGRYGRVIGTEDDVHGIVEAKDATPEQLAVGLCNAGVLCGPAPDMKRWLEAVRNDNAAGEYYLGDLVGLARAEGKRVAAVVGPEAELRGINSRAELAEAEATVQQRLRRAAMDGGVTMTAPETVFLSTDTRFGTDVSIAPNVVFGPGVSVESNVEIRAFSHLEGCVVRAGAVIGPFARLRPGADVGEEAHVGNFVEVKAAKLGRGVKANHLSYIGDAEVGARTNVGAGTITCNYDGFAKHRTVIGVDVFIGSDSILVAPVSVGDGAMVTAGSVITEDVPADAMAFGRARQDIKAGRAAAFRASRKKTK
;
A
#
# COMPACT_ATOMS: atom_id res chain seq x y z
N MET A 1 -19.40 21.13 -9.86
CA MET A 1 -19.08 21.88 -8.61
C MET A 1 -17.86 22.76 -8.86
N ALA A 2 -18.07 23.82 -9.64
CA ALA A 2 -16.97 24.67 -10.09
C ALA A 2 -16.30 25.40 -8.92
N GLY A 3 -14.97 25.31 -8.83
CA GLY A 3 -14.15 26.06 -7.88
C GLY A 3 -14.00 25.49 -6.49
N THR A 4 -14.40 24.23 -6.22
CA THR A 4 -14.25 23.63 -4.89
C THR A 4 -12.80 23.32 -4.53
N THR A 5 -12.42 23.55 -3.27
CA THR A 5 -11.05 23.31 -2.77
C THR A 5 -11.06 22.38 -1.56
N ALA A 6 -10.19 21.35 -1.56
CA ALA A 6 -9.87 20.57 -0.38
C ALA A 6 -8.57 21.08 0.26
N VAL A 7 -8.59 21.33 1.55
CA VAL A 7 -7.41 21.65 2.36
C VAL A 7 -7.14 20.46 3.28
N VAL A 8 -6.02 19.76 3.07
CA VAL A 8 -5.67 18.56 3.83
C VAL A 8 -4.59 18.90 4.84
N LEU A 9 -4.93 18.81 6.13
CA LEU A 9 -4.03 19.13 7.23
C LEU A 9 -3.10 17.94 7.54
N ALA A 10 -1.82 18.07 7.23
CA ALA A 10 -0.80 17.03 7.42
C ALA A 10 0.41 17.49 8.25
N ALA A 11 0.36 18.69 8.88
CA ALA A 11 1.49 19.27 9.63
C ALA A 11 1.77 18.61 11.00
N GLY A 12 0.89 17.71 11.48
CA GLY A 12 0.99 17.07 12.78
C GLY A 12 2.14 16.05 12.86
N MET A 13 2.92 16.08 13.94
CA MET A 13 4.06 15.17 14.17
C MET A 13 3.66 13.72 14.45
N GLY A 14 2.45 13.49 14.99
CA GLY A 14 1.96 12.15 15.29
C GLY A 14 2.78 11.43 16.37
N THR A 15 3.14 12.10 17.47
CA THR A 15 4.02 11.59 18.55
C THR A 15 3.54 10.25 19.13
N ARG A 16 2.23 9.99 19.15
CA ARG A 16 1.63 8.72 19.59
C ARG A 16 2.01 7.52 18.70
N MET A 17 2.43 7.76 17.45
CA MET A 17 2.94 6.71 16.55
C MET A 17 4.32 6.19 16.97
N LYS A 18 5.05 6.92 17.84
CA LYS A 18 6.42 6.58 18.28
C LYS A 18 7.32 6.26 17.08
N SER A 19 7.36 7.14 16.09
CA SER A 19 8.05 6.94 14.81
C SER A 19 8.76 8.21 14.37
N ALA A 20 9.91 8.06 13.72
CA ALA A 20 10.57 9.14 12.99
C ALA A 20 9.84 9.49 11.67
N LEU A 21 9.03 8.54 11.14
CA LEU A 21 8.22 8.77 9.95
C LEU A 21 7.01 9.64 10.31
N PRO A 22 6.75 10.74 9.57
CA PRO A 22 5.53 11.52 9.74
C PRO A 22 4.28 10.64 9.68
N LYS A 23 3.29 10.91 10.53
CA LYS A 23 2.08 10.08 10.69
C LYS A 23 1.41 9.75 9.35
N ALA A 24 1.20 10.74 8.51
CA ALA A 24 0.49 10.61 7.24
C ALA A 24 1.25 9.80 6.16
N LEU A 25 2.54 9.45 6.41
CA LEU A 25 3.35 8.60 5.53
C LEU A 25 3.30 7.11 5.89
N HIS A 26 2.74 6.73 7.04
CA HIS A 26 2.59 5.32 7.35
C HIS A 26 1.71 4.63 6.29
N PRO A 27 2.15 3.46 5.76
CA PRO A 27 1.41 2.77 4.72
C PRO A 27 0.21 2.02 5.30
N ILE A 28 -0.83 1.95 4.48
CA ILE A 28 -1.97 1.02 4.59
C ILE A 28 -2.08 0.33 3.24
N ALA A 29 -2.08 -1.00 3.22
CA ALA A 29 -2.08 -1.80 1.99
C ALA A 29 -1.03 -1.30 0.97
N GLY A 30 0.22 -1.06 1.43
CA GLY A 30 1.34 -0.61 0.60
C GLY A 30 1.32 0.85 0.16
N ARG A 31 0.30 1.65 0.54
CA ARG A 31 0.11 3.04 0.11
C ARG A 31 0.11 3.99 1.30
N PRO A 32 0.84 5.14 1.29
CA PRO A 32 0.82 6.11 2.37
C PRO A 32 -0.60 6.60 2.71
N MET A 33 -0.92 6.79 3.99
CA MET A 33 -2.24 7.28 4.45
C MET A 33 -2.69 8.54 3.71
N LEU A 34 -1.78 9.51 3.52
CA LEU A 34 -2.09 10.74 2.78
C LEU A 34 -2.61 10.44 1.38
N ARG A 35 -2.02 9.49 0.65
CA ARG A 35 -2.44 9.16 -0.72
C ARG A 35 -3.81 8.47 -0.80
N HIS A 36 -4.25 7.78 0.27
CA HIS A 36 -5.62 7.26 0.34
C HIS A 36 -6.63 8.41 0.36
N LEU A 37 -6.42 9.39 1.25
CA LEU A 37 -7.31 10.54 1.35
C LEU A 37 -7.26 11.41 0.09
N LEU A 38 -6.06 11.67 -0.45
CA LEU A 38 -5.91 12.46 -1.67
C LEU A 38 -6.66 11.84 -2.85
N ALA A 39 -6.66 10.51 -3.00
CA ALA A 39 -7.41 9.84 -4.06
C ALA A 39 -8.92 10.07 -3.96
N ALA A 40 -9.49 10.10 -2.75
CA ALA A 40 -10.89 10.45 -2.55
C ALA A 40 -11.14 11.95 -2.83
N CYS A 41 -10.21 12.82 -2.44
CA CYS A 41 -10.29 14.25 -2.72
C CYS A 41 -10.21 14.57 -4.23
N GLU A 42 -9.32 13.90 -4.96
CA GLU A 42 -9.13 14.04 -6.42
C GLU A 42 -10.42 13.76 -7.22
N ALA A 43 -11.27 12.89 -6.70
CA ALA A 43 -12.56 12.55 -7.32
C ALA A 43 -13.66 13.60 -7.09
N VAL A 44 -13.50 14.50 -6.11
CA VAL A 44 -14.58 15.41 -5.65
C VAL A 44 -14.22 16.88 -5.81
N PHE A 45 -12.97 17.27 -5.58
CA PHE A 45 -12.52 18.64 -5.54
C PHE A 45 -11.66 19.01 -6.75
N GLU A 46 -11.83 20.23 -7.26
CA GLU A 46 -11.03 20.75 -8.37
C GLU A 46 -9.62 21.14 -7.95
N ARG A 47 -9.47 21.57 -6.70
CA ARG A 47 -8.19 22.00 -6.12
C ARG A 47 -7.94 21.25 -4.84
N ILE A 48 -6.68 20.88 -4.63
CA ILE A 48 -6.24 20.27 -3.38
C ILE A 48 -4.99 20.99 -2.91
N VAL A 49 -4.98 21.38 -1.65
CA VAL A 49 -3.85 22.02 -0.97
C VAL A 49 -3.50 21.20 0.26
N VAL A 50 -2.25 20.81 0.41
CA VAL A 50 -1.79 20.04 1.56
C VAL A 50 -1.00 20.96 2.49
N VAL A 51 -1.43 21.04 3.76
CA VAL A 51 -0.73 21.81 4.78
C VAL A 51 0.26 20.89 5.48
N VAL A 52 1.55 21.16 5.32
CA VAL A 52 2.65 20.38 5.90
C VAL A 52 3.37 21.18 7.00
N GLY A 53 4.13 20.50 7.84
CA GLY A 53 5.04 21.15 8.78
C GLY A 53 6.40 21.48 8.15
N PRO A 54 7.28 22.20 8.87
CA PRO A 54 8.66 22.39 8.45
C PRO A 54 9.39 21.05 8.26
N ASP A 55 10.30 20.98 7.29
CA ASP A 55 11.19 19.85 7.02
C ASP A 55 10.46 18.53 6.64
N MET A 56 9.26 18.63 6.05
CA MET A 56 8.45 17.47 5.63
C MET A 56 8.52 17.18 4.11
N ALA A 57 9.68 17.29 3.48
CA ALA A 57 9.88 17.07 2.04
C ALA A 57 9.34 15.71 1.54
N ALA A 58 9.38 14.67 2.38
CA ALA A 58 8.79 13.38 2.04
C ALA A 58 7.26 13.43 1.90
N LEU A 59 6.57 14.26 2.70
CA LEU A 59 5.13 14.51 2.55
C LEU A 59 4.83 15.30 1.28
N GLU A 60 5.61 16.33 0.99
CA GLU A 60 5.47 17.12 -0.24
C GLU A 60 5.60 16.24 -1.50
N LYS A 61 6.58 15.34 -1.50
CA LYS A 61 6.74 14.36 -2.59
C LYS A 61 5.51 13.46 -2.75
N VAL A 62 4.93 13.00 -1.65
CA VAL A 62 3.73 12.15 -1.67
C VAL A 62 2.49 12.95 -2.05
N ALA A 63 2.42 14.23 -1.70
CA ALA A 63 1.31 15.13 -2.04
C ALA A 63 1.30 15.56 -3.52
N ALA A 64 2.43 15.46 -4.22
CA ALA A 64 2.48 15.86 -5.63
C ALA A 64 1.40 15.15 -6.49
N PRO A 65 0.78 15.86 -7.45
CA PRO A 65 1.11 17.19 -7.97
C PRO A 65 0.44 18.38 -7.22
N HIS A 66 -0.19 18.17 -6.06
CA HIS A 66 -0.93 19.19 -5.34
C HIS A 66 -0.02 20.22 -4.67
N ALA A 67 -0.55 21.44 -4.52
CA ALA A 67 0.16 22.51 -3.83
C ALA A 67 0.38 22.16 -2.36
N CYS A 68 1.57 22.46 -1.83
CA CYS A 68 1.87 22.34 -0.42
C CYS A 68 2.13 23.71 0.18
N VAL A 69 1.61 23.95 1.39
CA VAL A 69 1.87 25.15 2.20
C VAL A 69 2.39 24.75 3.57
N VAL A 70 3.30 25.54 4.11
CA VAL A 70 3.97 25.20 5.37
C VAL A 70 3.29 25.91 6.55
N GLN A 71 2.85 25.15 7.54
CA GLN A 71 2.52 25.64 8.85
C GLN A 71 3.80 25.71 9.70
N ALA A 72 4.43 26.87 9.77
CA ALA A 72 5.70 27.05 10.48
C ALA A 72 5.56 26.76 11.99
N GLU A 73 4.53 27.31 12.62
CA GLU A 73 4.20 27.12 14.03
C GLU A 73 2.92 26.28 14.17
N ARG A 74 2.96 25.22 14.98
CA ARG A 74 1.83 24.30 15.18
C ARG A 74 0.88 24.81 16.24
N LEU A 75 0.13 25.88 15.94
CA LEU A 75 -0.78 26.56 16.87
C LEU A 75 -2.23 26.06 16.81
N GLY A 76 -2.47 24.93 16.18
CA GLY A 76 -3.79 24.33 16.10
C GLY A 76 -4.29 24.15 14.66
N THR A 77 -5.48 23.55 14.52
CA THR A 77 -6.03 23.10 13.25
C THR A 77 -6.61 24.23 12.41
N ALA A 78 -7.22 25.25 13.01
CA ALA A 78 -7.65 26.45 12.29
C ALA A 78 -6.43 27.26 11.81
N HIS A 79 -5.37 27.37 12.63
CA HIS A 79 -4.13 28.02 12.22
C HIS A 79 -3.48 27.28 11.03
N ALA A 80 -3.54 25.96 10.99
CA ALA A 80 -3.07 25.19 9.83
C ALA A 80 -3.90 25.49 8.57
N ALA A 81 -5.23 25.48 8.67
CA ALA A 81 -6.12 25.78 7.55
C ALA A 81 -5.93 27.21 7.02
N LEU A 82 -5.65 28.19 7.91
CA LEU A 82 -5.39 29.57 7.56
C LEU A 82 -4.21 29.73 6.59
N GLN A 83 -3.18 28.87 6.68
CA GLN A 83 -2.03 28.91 5.76
C GLN A 83 -2.44 28.62 4.30
N ALA A 84 -3.55 27.91 4.10
CA ALA A 84 -4.03 27.55 2.76
C ALA A 84 -4.93 28.61 2.12
N VAL A 85 -5.33 29.67 2.85
CA VAL A 85 -6.23 30.72 2.36
C VAL A 85 -5.81 31.34 1.01
N PRO A 86 -4.52 31.63 0.73
CA PRO A 86 -4.10 32.16 -0.56
C PRO A 86 -4.39 31.24 -1.76
N HIS A 87 -4.67 29.97 -1.50
CA HIS A 87 -4.94 28.95 -2.51
C HIS A 87 -6.43 28.58 -2.64
N PHE A 88 -7.31 29.22 -1.88
CA PHE A 88 -8.76 28.99 -1.97
C PHE A 88 -9.27 29.35 -3.36
N GLY A 89 -10.11 28.47 -3.91
CA GLY A 89 -10.88 28.76 -5.12
C GLY A 89 -12.10 29.64 -4.82
N PRO A 90 -12.87 29.99 -5.84
CA PRO A 90 -14.06 30.86 -5.67
C PRO A 90 -15.26 30.14 -5.04
N GLY A 91 -15.25 28.80 -5.01
CA GLY A 91 -16.36 27.96 -4.52
C GLY A 91 -16.25 27.63 -3.04
N ASP A 92 -16.71 26.43 -2.70
CA ASP A 92 -16.64 25.93 -1.33
C ASP A 92 -15.24 25.38 -0.99
N VAL A 93 -14.85 25.51 0.26
CA VAL A 93 -13.61 24.99 0.81
C VAL A 93 -13.94 23.94 1.87
N ALA A 94 -13.42 22.73 1.68
CA ALA A 94 -13.46 21.67 2.67
C ALA A 94 -12.10 21.55 3.36
N VAL A 95 -12.09 21.46 4.69
CA VAL A 95 -10.87 21.20 5.48
C VAL A 95 -10.96 19.79 6.03
N LEU A 96 -9.90 18.99 5.78
CA LEU A 96 -9.81 17.58 6.11
C LEU A 96 -8.52 17.27 6.88
N TYR A 97 -8.51 16.19 7.64
CA TYR A 97 -7.32 15.72 8.35
C TYR A 97 -6.67 14.54 7.63
N ALA A 98 -5.37 14.62 7.41
CA ALA A 98 -4.59 13.56 6.76
C ALA A 98 -4.58 12.22 7.52
N ASP A 99 -5.04 12.20 8.76
CA ASP A 99 -5.18 11.00 9.58
C ASP A 99 -6.55 10.30 9.47
N ASN A 100 -7.43 10.78 8.57
CA ASN A 100 -8.67 10.11 8.19
C ASN A 100 -8.54 9.47 6.77
N PRO A 101 -7.64 8.52 6.55
CA PRO A 101 -7.32 8.03 5.21
C PRO A 101 -8.43 7.20 4.55
N LEU A 102 -9.41 6.72 5.32
CA LEU A 102 -10.45 5.81 4.84
C LEU A 102 -11.73 6.51 4.40
N MET A 103 -11.74 7.85 4.47
CA MET A 103 -12.89 8.66 4.03
C MET A 103 -13.19 8.41 2.56
N SER A 104 -14.44 8.10 2.25
CA SER A 104 -14.87 7.76 0.90
C SER A 104 -15.22 8.99 0.07
N GLU A 105 -15.16 8.83 -1.24
CA GLU A 105 -15.68 9.80 -2.20
C GLU A 105 -17.15 10.13 -1.94
N GLU A 106 -17.96 9.11 -1.59
CA GLU A 106 -19.39 9.25 -1.29
C GLU A 106 -19.61 10.19 -0.11
N THR A 107 -18.88 10.00 0.99
CA THR A 107 -18.96 10.89 2.17
C THR A 107 -18.55 12.32 1.81
N LEU A 108 -17.50 12.51 1.01
CA LEU A 108 -17.08 13.84 0.57
C LEU A 108 -18.09 14.51 -0.35
N ARG A 109 -18.69 13.78 -1.28
CA ARG A 109 -19.76 14.28 -2.13
C ARG A 109 -21.00 14.67 -1.32
N ALA A 110 -21.38 13.86 -0.34
CA ALA A 110 -22.49 14.16 0.58
C ALA A 110 -22.21 15.43 1.38
N LEU A 111 -20.98 15.65 1.86
CA LEU A 111 -20.59 16.89 2.56
C LEU A 111 -20.77 18.13 1.67
N VAL A 112 -20.23 18.10 0.44
CA VAL A 112 -20.35 19.23 -0.49
C VAL A 112 -21.81 19.48 -0.87
N ALA A 113 -22.60 18.43 -1.09
CA ALA A 113 -24.02 18.55 -1.37
C ALA A 113 -24.80 19.14 -0.17
N ARG A 114 -24.44 18.75 1.05
CA ARG A 114 -25.07 19.23 2.29
C ARG A 114 -24.86 20.72 2.50
N ARG A 115 -23.74 21.26 2.05
CA ARG A 115 -23.44 22.69 2.13
C ARG A 115 -24.34 23.56 1.25
N SER A 116 -25.14 22.99 0.37
CA SER A 116 -26.00 23.74 -0.56
C SER A 116 -27.22 24.38 0.12
N GLY A 117 -27.85 25.31 -0.58
CA GLY A 117 -29.08 25.99 -0.13
C GLY A 117 -28.82 26.97 1.01
N ASP A 118 -29.59 26.84 2.10
CA ASP A 118 -29.56 27.70 3.30
C ASP A 118 -28.45 27.27 4.31
N VAL A 119 -27.77 26.17 4.08
CA VAL A 119 -26.67 25.69 4.94
C VAL A 119 -25.42 26.51 4.65
N GLY A 120 -24.98 27.33 5.59
CA GLY A 120 -23.77 28.15 5.49
C GLY A 120 -22.48 27.38 5.79
N LEU A 121 -22.54 26.36 6.65
CA LEU A 121 -21.40 25.50 6.98
C LEU A 121 -21.91 24.07 7.12
N ALA A 122 -21.26 23.11 6.46
CA ALA A 122 -21.51 21.69 6.62
C ALA A 122 -20.35 21.01 7.32
N LEU A 123 -20.61 19.95 8.08
CA LEU A 123 -19.58 19.14 8.71
C LEU A 123 -19.85 17.64 8.55
N VAL A 124 -18.79 16.83 8.71
CA VAL A 124 -18.93 15.37 8.82
C VAL A 124 -18.94 14.98 10.28
N ALA A 125 -19.94 14.22 10.65
CA ALA A 125 -20.11 13.66 11.99
C ALA A 125 -20.22 12.12 11.92
N MET A 126 -20.09 11.47 13.07
CA MET A 126 -20.26 10.03 13.22
C MET A 126 -20.92 9.69 14.56
N ARG A 127 -21.47 8.47 14.66
CA ARG A 127 -22.00 7.91 15.91
C ARG A 127 -21.18 6.69 16.30
N PRO A 128 -19.98 6.88 16.88
CA PRO A 128 -19.14 5.75 17.25
C PRO A 128 -19.74 4.98 18.40
N ALA A 129 -19.51 3.66 18.44
CA ALA A 129 -19.94 2.80 19.54
C ALA A 129 -19.35 3.28 20.89
N VAL A 130 -18.14 3.82 20.87
CA VAL A 130 -17.49 4.44 22.02
C VAL A 130 -17.02 5.85 21.63
N PRO A 131 -17.71 6.91 22.04
CA PRO A 131 -17.38 8.30 21.68
C PRO A 131 -15.99 8.77 22.10
N GLY A 132 -15.44 8.21 23.16
CA GLY A 132 -14.05 8.45 23.58
C GLY A 132 -13.66 9.92 23.61
N ARG A 133 -12.55 10.24 22.94
CA ARG A 133 -11.93 11.58 22.90
C ARG A 133 -12.44 12.47 21.75
N TYR A 134 -13.39 12.01 20.95
CA TYR A 134 -13.93 12.85 19.87
C TYR A 134 -14.68 14.04 20.41
N GLY A 135 -14.60 15.18 19.73
CA GLY A 135 -15.42 16.37 20.01
C GLY A 135 -16.92 16.01 19.85
N ARG A 136 -17.75 16.58 20.67
CA ARG A 136 -19.21 16.36 20.64
C ARG A 136 -19.87 17.41 19.77
N VAL A 137 -20.72 16.99 18.85
CA VAL A 137 -21.55 17.86 18.04
C VAL A 137 -22.83 18.13 18.82
N ILE A 138 -23.01 19.38 19.20
CA ILE A 138 -24.16 19.85 20.01
C ILE A 138 -25.28 20.29 19.07
N GLY A 139 -26.49 19.77 19.28
CA GLY A 139 -27.66 19.96 18.43
C GLY A 139 -28.07 18.70 17.70
N THR A 140 -28.65 18.87 16.52
CA THR A 140 -29.08 17.76 15.64
C THR A 140 -28.24 17.76 14.35
N GLU A 141 -28.42 16.73 13.53
CA GLU A 141 -27.75 16.67 12.20
C GLU A 141 -28.17 17.81 11.29
N ASP A 142 -29.41 18.27 11.42
CA ASP A 142 -29.96 19.35 10.59
C ASP A 142 -29.74 20.76 11.16
N ASP A 143 -29.43 20.87 12.44
CA ASP A 143 -29.22 22.15 13.14
C ASP A 143 -28.15 21.98 14.23
N VAL A 144 -26.88 22.17 13.80
CA VAL A 144 -25.70 22.07 14.68
C VAL A 144 -25.47 23.42 15.35
N HIS A 145 -25.37 23.42 16.68
CA HIS A 145 -25.17 24.64 17.47
C HIS A 145 -23.72 24.89 17.84
N GLY A 146 -22.91 23.83 17.96
CA GLY A 146 -21.51 23.94 18.33
C GLY A 146 -20.79 22.57 18.32
N ILE A 147 -19.47 22.64 18.44
CA ILE A 147 -18.60 21.49 18.69
C ILE A 147 -17.88 21.77 20.01
N VAL A 148 -17.91 20.80 20.93
CA VAL A 148 -17.20 20.89 22.22
C VAL A 148 -16.19 19.74 22.27
N GLU A 149 -14.91 20.09 22.42
CA GLU A 149 -13.85 19.09 22.59
C GLU A 149 -14.04 18.27 23.87
N ALA A 150 -13.77 16.97 23.83
CA ALA A 150 -14.07 16.07 24.96
C ALA A 150 -13.38 16.48 26.27
N LYS A 151 -12.25 17.17 26.22
CA LYS A 151 -11.52 17.68 27.38
C LYS A 151 -12.14 18.95 28.00
N ASP A 152 -12.95 19.67 27.22
CA ASP A 152 -13.61 20.90 27.62
C ASP A 152 -15.13 20.69 27.88
N ALA A 153 -15.62 19.45 27.66
CA ALA A 153 -17.03 19.09 27.71
C ALA A 153 -17.52 18.81 29.15
N THR A 154 -18.74 19.25 29.46
CA THR A 154 -19.45 18.85 30.69
C THR A 154 -19.86 17.38 30.63
N PRO A 155 -20.22 16.74 31.77
CA PRO A 155 -20.73 15.38 31.79
C PRO A 155 -21.95 15.15 30.84
N GLU A 156 -22.86 16.13 30.79
CA GLU A 156 -24.05 16.09 29.91
C GLU A 156 -23.64 16.16 28.43
N GLN A 157 -22.64 16.98 28.10
CA GLN A 157 -22.11 17.08 26.74
C GLN A 157 -21.35 15.81 26.36
N LEU A 158 -20.61 15.19 27.28
CA LEU A 158 -19.94 13.90 27.03
C LEU A 158 -20.91 12.76 26.72
N ALA A 159 -22.15 12.83 27.21
CA ALA A 159 -23.20 11.86 26.91
C ALA A 159 -23.75 11.95 25.48
N VAL A 160 -23.47 13.04 24.75
CA VAL A 160 -23.88 13.19 23.35
C VAL A 160 -23.16 12.18 22.47
N GLY A 161 -23.94 11.32 21.79
CA GLY A 161 -23.39 10.27 20.91
C GLY A 161 -22.98 10.76 19.52
N LEU A 162 -23.34 11.99 19.12
CA LEU A 162 -22.94 12.57 17.83
C LEU A 162 -21.55 13.21 17.97
N CYS A 163 -20.58 12.68 17.24
CA CYS A 163 -19.17 13.07 17.34
C CYS A 163 -18.69 13.76 16.08
N ASN A 164 -17.83 14.77 16.23
CA ASN A 164 -17.16 15.45 15.13
C ASN A 164 -16.10 14.56 14.50
N ALA A 165 -16.14 14.41 13.18
CA ALA A 165 -15.12 13.71 12.40
C ALA A 165 -13.99 14.64 11.92
N GLY A 166 -14.03 15.92 12.28
CA GLY A 166 -12.97 16.89 11.97
C GLY A 166 -13.01 17.49 10.58
N VAL A 167 -14.07 17.30 9.81
CA VAL A 167 -14.19 17.79 8.45
C VAL A 167 -15.30 18.86 8.36
N LEU A 168 -14.94 20.02 7.83
CA LEU A 168 -15.85 21.15 7.65
C LEU A 168 -15.81 21.61 6.19
N CYS A 169 -16.96 22.10 5.66
CA CYS A 169 -17.08 22.65 4.31
C CYS A 169 -17.95 23.89 4.33
N GLY A 170 -17.44 24.99 3.78
CA GLY A 170 -18.15 26.27 3.70
C GLY A 170 -17.67 27.14 2.52
N PRO A 171 -18.39 28.25 2.19
CA PRO A 171 -17.97 29.15 1.14
C PRO A 171 -16.59 29.77 1.41
N ALA A 172 -15.73 29.85 0.41
CA ALA A 172 -14.37 30.36 0.56
C ALA A 172 -14.26 31.72 1.27
N PRO A 173 -15.10 32.72 0.95
CA PRO A 173 -15.06 34.02 1.66
C PRO A 173 -15.42 33.92 3.14
N ASP A 174 -16.41 33.09 3.48
CA ASP A 174 -16.84 32.88 4.85
C ASP A 174 -15.77 32.07 5.63
N MET A 175 -15.26 30.99 5.04
CA MET A 175 -14.19 30.18 5.65
C MET A 175 -12.94 31.02 5.96
N LYS A 176 -12.52 31.89 5.03
CA LYS A 176 -11.40 32.82 5.27
C LYS A 176 -11.67 33.69 6.48
N ARG A 177 -12.84 34.40 6.50
CA ARG A 177 -13.21 35.33 7.57
C ARG A 177 -13.28 34.61 8.92
N TRP A 178 -13.89 33.45 8.98
CA TRP A 178 -13.98 32.67 10.22
C TRP A 178 -12.63 32.18 10.69
N LEU A 179 -11.76 31.64 9.80
CA LEU A 179 -10.40 31.22 10.16
C LEU A 179 -9.56 32.37 10.74
N GLU A 180 -9.70 33.59 10.20
CA GLU A 180 -9.04 34.80 10.73
C GLU A 180 -9.60 35.25 12.08
N ALA A 181 -10.84 34.89 12.43
CA ALA A 181 -11.52 35.26 13.65
C ALA A 181 -11.41 34.26 14.79
N VAL A 182 -10.92 33.01 14.53
CA VAL A 182 -10.75 32.01 15.58
C VAL A 182 -9.78 32.50 16.65
N ARG A 183 -10.11 32.24 17.91
CA ARG A 183 -9.30 32.57 19.08
C ARG A 183 -8.73 31.29 19.69
N ASN A 184 -7.73 31.42 20.54
CA ASN A 184 -7.11 30.31 21.26
C ASN A 184 -7.40 30.33 22.78
N ASP A 185 -8.53 30.93 23.17
CA ASP A 185 -9.00 31.07 24.56
C ASP A 185 -9.58 29.72 25.05
N ASN A 186 -8.79 28.65 25.06
CA ASN A 186 -9.20 27.30 25.46
C ASN A 186 -8.09 26.60 26.27
N ALA A 187 -8.39 25.46 26.86
CA ALA A 187 -7.49 24.72 27.76
C ALA A 187 -6.14 24.33 27.11
N ALA A 188 -6.06 24.23 25.78
CA ALA A 188 -4.82 23.92 25.08
C ALA A 188 -4.07 25.16 24.54
N GLY A 189 -4.69 26.33 24.51
CA GLY A 189 -4.13 27.52 23.85
C GLY A 189 -4.02 27.37 22.32
N GLU A 190 -4.83 26.51 21.71
CA GLU A 190 -4.78 26.19 20.29
C GLU A 190 -5.97 26.81 19.51
N TYR A 191 -5.76 27.14 18.24
CA TYR A 191 -6.82 27.60 17.33
C TYR A 191 -7.56 26.37 16.80
N TYR A 192 -8.79 26.12 17.32
CA TYR A 192 -9.58 24.96 16.93
C TYR A 192 -10.41 25.21 15.68
N LEU A 193 -10.35 24.29 14.74
CA LEU A 193 -11.19 24.33 13.54
C LEU A 193 -12.69 24.21 13.88
N GLY A 194 -13.04 23.52 14.95
CA GLY A 194 -14.42 23.38 15.44
C GLY A 194 -15.10 24.69 15.81
N ASP A 195 -14.34 25.74 16.17
CA ASP A 195 -14.87 27.04 16.55
C ASP A 195 -15.54 27.78 15.39
N LEU A 196 -15.26 27.36 14.14
CA LEU A 196 -15.93 27.89 12.96
C LEU A 196 -17.47 27.68 13.04
N VAL A 197 -17.93 26.62 13.70
CA VAL A 197 -19.37 26.38 13.92
C VAL A 197 -20.00 27.51 14.73
N GLY A 198 -19.36 27.88 15.84
CA GLY A 198 -19.82 29.00 16.67
C GLY A 198 -19.81 30.35 15.93
N LEU A 199 -18.75 30.61 15.14
CA LEU A 199 -18.63 31.83 14.33
C LEU A 199 -19.71 31.90 13.24
N ALA A 200 -19.95 30.79 12.53
CA ALA A 200 -21.02 30.73 11.53
C ALA A 200 -22.40 30.95 12.15
N ARG A 201 -22.69 30.37 13.32
CA ARG A 201 -23.93 30.54 14.07
C ARG A 201 -24.13 32.02 14.54
N ALA A 202 -23.06 32.65 15.00
CA ALA A 202 -23.10 34.05 15.41
C ALA A 202 -23.47 35.00 14.26
N GLU A 203 -23.15 34.62 13.03
CA GLU A 203 -23.58 35.36 11.80
C GLU A 203 -24.97 34.93 11.29
N GLY A 204 -25.71 34.10 12.04
CA GLY A 204 -27.04 33.62 11.66
C GLY A 204 -27.03 32.55 10.57
N LYS A 205 -25.87 31.96 10.27
CA LYS A 205 -25.76 30.86 9.29
C LYS A 205 -26.27 29.55 9.89
N ARG A 206 -27.02 28.80 9.10
CA ARG A 206 -27.40 27.45 9.47
C ARG A 206 -26.17 26.53 9.31
N VAL A 207 -25.95 25.67 10.30
CA VAL A 207 -24.88 24.64 10.26
C VAL A 207 -25.54 23.26 10.32
N ALA A 208 -25.11 22.35 9.44
CA ALA A 208 -25.66 21.02 9.35
C ALA A 208 -24.58 19.96 9.19
N ALA A 209 -24.88 18.73 9.63
CA ALA A 209 -23.94 17.62 9.56
C ALA A 209 -24.38 16.56 8.52
N VAL A 210 -23.41 15.84 8.00
CA VAL A 210 -23.55 14.55 7.31
C VAL A 210 -23.02 13.49 8.26
N VAL A 211 -23.82 12.48 8.56
CA VAL A 211 -23.36 11.35 9.38
C VAL A 211 -22.84 10.24 8.48
N GLY A 212 -21.57 9.93 8.63
CA GLY A 212 -20.91 8.86 7.90
C GLY A 212 -20.57 7.63 8.76
N PRO A 213 -20.18 6.50 8.13
CA PRO A 213 -19.78 5.29 8.81
C PRO A 213 -18.53 5.50 9.71
N GLU A 214 -18.61 5.02 10.95
CA GLU A 214 -17.48 5.14 11.90
C GLU A 214 -16.16 4.58 11.32
N ALA A 215 -16.20 3.46 10.61
CA ALA A 215 -15.04 2.82 10.03
C ALA A 215 -14.29 3.67 8.97
N GLU A 216 -14.96 4.67 8.38
CA GLU A 216 -14.35 5.61 7.42
C GLU A 216 -13.78 6.86 8.10
N LEU A 217 -14.38 7.25 9.22
CA LEU A 217 -14.16 8.54 9.85
C LEU A 217 -13.23 8.49 11.07
N ARG A 218 -12.78 7.30 11.44
CA ARG A 218 -11.81 7.14 12.52
C ARG A 218 -10.48 7.75 12.16
N GLY A 219 -9.99 8.65 13.01
CA GLY A 219 -8.64 9.19 12.93
C GLY A 219 -7.60 8.18 13.42
N ILE A 220 -6.53 7.99 12.66
CA ILE A 220 -5.44 7.07 12.99
C ILE A 220 -4.35 7.82 13.75
N ASN A 221 -4.14 7.50 15.01
CA ASN A 221 -3.21 8.19 15.90
C ASN A 221 -2.20 7.25 16.60
N SER A 222 -2.42 5.95 16.52
CA SER A 222 -1.58 4.92 17.13
C SER A 222 -1.32 3.75 16.18
N ARG A 223 -0.37 2.89 16.53
CA ARG A 223 -0.08 1.67 15.76
C ARG A 223 -1.23 0.67 15.80
N ALA A 224 -2.01 0.64 16.90
CA ALA A 224 -3.18 -0.21 17.00
C ALA A 224 -4.27 0.25 16.03
N GLU A 225 -4.59 1.56 16.02
CA GLU A 225 -5.56 2.13 15.07
C GLU A 225 -5.09 1.98 13.61
N LEU A 226 -3.78 2.05 13.36
CA LEU A 226 -3.23 1.75 12.03
C LEU A 226 -3.48 0.31 11.60
N ALA A 227 -3.33 -0.66 12.51
CA ALA A 227 -3.61 -2.07 12.23
C ALA A 227 -5.11 -2.33 11.98
N GLU A 228 -6.01 -1.63 12.70
CA GLU A 228 -7.45 -1.68 12.46
C GLU A 228 -7.81 -1.11 11.08
N ALA A 229 -7.18 0.00 10.69
CA ALA A 229 -7.35 0.59 9.37
C ALA A 229 -6.83 -0.32 8.25
N GLU A 230 -5.66 -0.95 8.46
CA GLU A 230 -5.13 -1.97 7.54
C GLU A 230 -6.13 -3.09 7.35
N ALA A 231 -6.68 -3.67 8.44
CA ALA A 231 -7.66 -4.74 8.37
C ALA A 231 -8.92 -4.33 7.57
N THR A 232 -9.40 -3.10 7.76
CA THR A 232 -10.54 -2.54 7.03
C THR A 232 -10.25 -2.43 5.53
N VAL A 233 -9.08 -1.90 5.15
CA VAL A 233 -8.68 -1.78 3.73
C VAL A 233 -8.50 -3.16 3.12
N GLN A 234 -7.83 -4.08 3.81
CA GLN A 234 -7.64 -5.45 3.34
C GLN A 234 -8.98 -6.15 3.07
N GLN A 235 -9.97 -5.96 3.94
CA GLN A 235 -11.31 -6.52 3.74
C GLN A 235 -11.97 -5.95 2.47
N ARG A 236 -11.86 -4.63 2.23
CA ARG A 236 -12.38 -3.97 1.01
C ARG A 236 -11.70 -4.50 -0.25
N LEU A 237 -10.36 -4.59 -0.24
CA LEU A 237 -9.57 -5.05 -1.39
C LEU A 237 -9.89 -6.52 -1.75
N ARG A 238 -9.93 -7.40 -0.76
CA ARG A 238 -10.30 -8.81 -0.96
C ARG A 238 -11.71 -8.96 -1.50
N ARG A 239 -12.67 -8.20 -0.94
CA ARG A 239 -14.04 -8.21 -1.43
C ARG A 239 -14.12 -7.78 -2.89
N ALA A 240 -13.48 -6.66 -3.24
CA ALA A 240 -13.45 -6.16 -4.62
C ALA A 240 -12.78 -7.17 -5.58
N ALA A 241 -11.70 -7.84 -5.16
CA ALA A 241 -11.06 -8.87 -5.97
C ALA A 241 -12.00 -10.08 -6.21
N MET A 242 -12.68 -10.56 -5.17
CA MET A 242 -13.63 -11.68 -5.28
C MET A 242 -14.86 -11.30 -6.14
N ASP A 243 -15.40 -10.11 -5.98
CA ASP A 243 -16.49 -9.60 -6.82
C ASP A 243 -16.03 -9.43 -8.29
N GLY A 244 -14.73 -9.24 -8.54
CA GLY A 244 -14.08 -9.22 -9.85
C GLY A 244 -13.71 -10.59 -10.42
N GLY A 245 -14.08 -11.70 -9.78
CA GLY A 245 -13.87 -13.07 -10.30
C GLY A 245 -12.63 -13.79 -9.77
N VAL A 246 -12.03 -13.31 -8.67
CA VAL A 246 -10.93 -14.01 -7.97
C VAL A 246 -11.49 -14.97 -6.93
N THR A 247 -10.98 -16.19 -6.88
CA THR A 247 -11.31 -17.17 -5.83
C THR A 247 -10.25 -17.17 -4.74
N MET A 248 -10.63 -16.99 -3.48
CA MET A 248 -9.74 -17.06 -2.31
C MET A 248 -10.25 -18.12 -1.33
N THR A 249 -9.43 -19.13 -1.01
CA THR A 249 -9.82 -20.21 -0.09
C THR A 249 -9.97 -19.74 1.35
N ALA A 250 -9.07 -18.86 1.80
CA ALA A 250 -9.08 -18.25 3.13
C ALA A 250 -8.73 -16.76 3.00
N PRO A 251 -9.72 -15.92 2.60
CA PRO A 251 -9.47 -14.52 2.25
C PRO A 251 -8.76 -13.74 3.35
N GLU A 252 -9.07 -14.00 4.61
CA GLU A 252 -8.50 -13.30 5.77
C GLU A 252 -6.99 -13.46 5.89
N THR A 253 -6.40 -14.47 5.25
CA THR A 253 -4.96 -14.77 5.25
C THR A 253 -4.23 -14.21 4.02
N VAL A 254 -4.96 -13.58 3.09
CA VAL A 254 -4.40 -12.97 1.87
C VAL A 254 -4.24 -11.48 2.08
N PHE A 255 -3.04 -10.97 1.84
CA PHE A 255 -2.74 -9.53 1.94
C PHE A 255 -2.48 -8.94 0.56
N LEU A 256 -3.21 -7.86 0.24
CA LEU A 256 -3.16 -7.17 -1.04
C LEU A 256 -2.56 -5.76 -0.88
N SER A 257 -1.88 -5.29 -1.90
CA SER A 257 -1.60 -3.85 -2.05
C SER A 257 -2.73 -3.17 -2.83
N THR A 258 -2.91 -1.87 -2.62
CA THR A 258 -3.96 -1.08 -3.28
C THR A 258 -3.88 -1.05 -4.79
N ASP A 259 -2.72 -1.31 -5.35
CA ASP A 259 -2.42 -1.31 -6.78
C ASP A 259 -2.36 -2.72 -7.39
N THR A 260 -2.63 -3.77 -6.59
CA THR A 260 -2.71 -5.15 -7.09
C THR A 260 -3.84 -5.26 -8.12
N ARG A 261 -3.55 -5.87 -9.27
CA ARG A 261 -4.51 -6.08 -10.35
C ARG A 261 -4.66 -7.55 -10.65
N PHE A 262 -5.91 -7.96 -10.88
CA PHE A 262 -6.25 -9.34 -11.23
C PHE A 262 -7.08 -9.39 -12.51
N GLY A 263 -6.82 -10.43 -13.34
CA GLY A 263 -7.75 -10.92 -14.32
C GLY A 263 -8.85 -11.78 -13.66
N THR A 264 -9.66 -12.43 -14.47
CA THR A 264 -10.70 -13.37 -14.02
C THR A 264 -10.16 -14.78 -13.79
N ASP A 265 -10.88 -15.57 -12.99
CA ASP A 265 -10.55 -16.98 -12.73
C ASP A 265 -9.15 -17.19 -12.10
N VAL A 266 -8.69 -16.21 -11.35
CA VAL A 266 -7.49 -16.34 -10.53
C VAL A 266 -7.84 -17.06 -9.23
N SER A 267 -7.11 -18.12 -8.89
CA SER A 267 -7.28 -18.84 -7.62
C SER A 267 -6.11 -18.58 -6.68
N ILE A 268 -6.41 -18.21 -5.43
CA ILE A 268 -5.43 -17.84 -4.41
C ILE A 268 -5.63 -18.72 -3.18
N ALA A 269 -4.58 -19.45 -2.83
CA ALA A 269 -4.52 -20.28 -1.65
C ALA A 269 -4.22 -19.44 -0.37
N PRO A 270 -4.31 -20.02 0.83
CA PRO A 270 -4.04 -19.30 2.08
C PRO A 270 -2.60 -18.75 2.19
N ASN A 271 -2.47 -17.67 3.00
CA ASN A 271 -1.18 -17.07 3.37
C ASN A 271 -0.35 -16.55 2.18
N VAL A 272 -1.01 -15.90 1.23
CA VAL A 272 -0.35 -15.24 0.09
C VAL A 272 -0.27 -13.74 0.34
N VAL A 273 0.90 -13.15 0.05
CA VAL A 273 1.15 -11.72 0.21
C VAL A 273 1.47 -11.08 -1.15
N PHE A 274 0.71 -10.06 -1.49
CA PHE A 274 0.96 -9.20 -2.64
C PHE A 274 1.50 -7.85 -2.17
N GLY A 275 2.79 -7.61 -2.38
CA GLY A 275 3.40 -6.30 -2.25
C GLY A 275 2.97 -5.35 -3.39
N PRO A 276 3.46 -4.09 -3.38
CA PRO A 276 3.13 -3.12 -4.43
C PRO A 276 3.55 -3.56 -5.83
N GLY A 277 2.82 -3.12 -6.85
CA GLY A 277 3.19 -3.28 -8.25
C GLY A 277 2.97 -4.67 -8.83
N VAL A 278 2.01 -5.45 -8.32
CA VAL A 278 1.71 -6.80 -8.83
C VAL A 278 0.53 -6.77 -9.79
N SER A 279 0.72 -7.41 -10.96
CA SER A 279 -0.34 -7.68 -11.93
C SER A 279 -0.41 -9.16 -12.23
N VAL A 280 -1.61 -9.74 -12.12
CA VAL A 280 -1.90 -11.15 -12.36
C VAL A 280 -2.97 -11.25 -13.44
N GLU A 281 -2.68 -11.93 -14.53
CA GLU A 281 -3.61 -12.16 -15.61
C GLU A 281 -4.61 -13.31 -15.27
N SER A 282 -5.50 -13.63 -16.21
CA SER A 282 -6.57 -14.61 -15.98
C SER A 282 -6.07 -16.05 -15.90
N ASN A 283 -6.86 -16.91 -15.23
CA ASN A 283 -6.61 -18.36 -15.09
C ASN A 283 -5.30 -18.71 -14.35
N VAL A 284 -4.80 -17.84 -13.49
CA VAL A 284 -3.57 -18.06 -12.70
C VAL A 284 -3.89 -18.75 -11.38
N GLU A 285 -3.07 -19.73 -11.02
CA GLU A 285 -3.12 -20.38 -9.71
C GLU A 285 -1.96 -19.89 -8.83
N ILE A 286 -2.27 -19.29 -7.66
CA ILE A 286 -1.27 -18.87 -6.68
C ILE A 286 -1.43 -19.71 -5.42
N ARG A 287 -0.44 -20.57 -5.17
CA ARG A 287 -0.41 -21.52 -4.06
C ARG A 287 0.10 -20.88 -2.78
N ALA A 288 -0.21 -21.54 -1.68
CA ALA A 288 0.01 -21.03 -0.33
C ALA A 288 1.46 -20.59 -0.05
N PHE A 289 1.58 -19.61 0.86
CA PHE A 289 2.85 -19.07 1.35
C PHE A 289 3.73 -18.43 0.27
N SER A 290 3.13 -17.95 -0.82
CA SER A 290 3.85 -17.21 -1.86
C SER A 290 3.87 -15.72 -1.57
N HIS A 291 4.99 -15.05 -1.93
CA HIS A 291 5.17 -13.61 -1.80
C HIS A 291 5.49 -13.00 -3.17
N LEU A 292 4.66 -12.09 -3.62
CA LEU A 292 4.78 -11.42 -4.91
C LEU A 292 4.93 -9.90 -4.72
N GLU A 293 5.86 -9.28 -5.42
CA GLU A 293 6.10 -7.83 -5.38
C GLU A 293 6.66 -7.34 -6.72
N GLY A 294 6.13 -6.23 -7.25
CA GLY A 294 6.66 -5.57 -8.45
C GLY A 294 6.79 -6.48 -9.66
N CYS A 295 5.85 -7.40 -9.87
CA CYS A 295 5.95 -8.45 -10.86
C CYS A 295 4.69 -8.60 -11.70
N VAL A 296 4.84 -9.27 -12.84
CA VAL A 296 3.75 -9.65 -13.73
C VAL A 296 3.66 -11.18 -13.78
N VAL A 297 2.45 -11.71 -13.60
CA VAL A 297 2.15 -13.14 -13.75
C VAL A 297 1.14 -13.28 -14.88
N ARG A 298 1.55 -13.95 -15.96
CA ARG A 298 0.76 -14.07 -17.17
C ARG A 298 -0.23 -15.22 -17.10
N ALA A 299 -1.17 -15.22 -18.04
CA ALA A 299 -2.31 -16.14 -18.07
C ALA A 299 -1.90 -17.62 -17.92
N GLY A 300 -2.66 -18.35 -17.13
CA GLY A 300 -2.49 -19.79 -16.94
C GLY A 300 -1.25 -20.21 -16.16
N ALA A 301 -0.45 -19.27 -15.64
CA ALA A 301 0.73 -19.60 -14.85
C ALA A 301 0.36 -20.16 -13.46
N VAL A 302 1.27 -20.97 -12.92
CA VAL A 302 1.15 -21.57 -11.58
C VAL A 302 2.33 -21.11 -10.71
N ILE A 303 2.03 -20.49 -9.57
CA ILE A 303 3.00 -19.90 -8.65
C ILE A 303 2.93 -20.58 -7.29
N GLY A 304 4.07 -21.07 -6.79
CA GLY A 304 4.19 -21.64 -5.46
C GLY A 304 3.91 -23.14 -5.39
N PRO A 305 3.78 -23.69 -4.16
CA PRO A 305 3.81 -22.96 -2.88
C PRO A 305 5.20 -22.43 -2.51
N PHE A 306 5.28 -21.49 -1.55
CA PHE A 306 6.55 -20.92 -1.07
C PHE A 306 7.41 -20.28 -2.17
N ALA A 307 6.79 -19.69 -3.20
CA ALA A 307 7.49 -18.96 -4.24
C ALA A 307 7.69 -17.49 -3.85
N ARG A 308 8.80 -16.89 -4.30
CA ARG A 308 9.08 -15.49 -4.13
C ARG A 308 9.30 -14.80 -5.46
N LEU A 309 8.37 -13.95 -5.87
CA LEU A 309 8.53 -13.08 -7.03
C LEU A 309 8.90 -11.67 -6.57
N ARG A 310 10.03 -11.17 -7.07
CA ARG A 310 10.57 -9.86 -6.71
C ARG A 310 10.43 -8.87 -7.86
N PRO A 311 10.67 -7.56 -7.61
CA PRO A 311 10.56 -6.54 -8.64
C PRO A 311 11.30 -6.88 -9.93
N GLY A 312 10.57 -6.69 -11.05
CA GLY A 312 11.04 -6.98 -12.40
C GLY A 312 10.91 -8.46 -12.82
N ALA A 313 10.26 -9.31 -12.03
CA ALA A 313 9.90 -10.65 -12.49
C ALA A 313 8.71 -10.59 -13.46
N ASP A 314 8.85 -11.22 -14.63
CA ASP A 314 7.78 -11.40 -15.63
C ASP A 314 7.64 -12.90 -15.91
N VAL A 315 6.60 -13.51 -15.34
CA VAL A 315 6.34 -14.95 -15.46
C VAL A 315 5.38 -15.17 -16.62
N GLY A 316 5.86 -15.81 -17.67
CA GLY A 316 5.15 -16.04 -18.93
C GLY A 316 3.92 -16.93 -18.80
N GLU A 317 3.13 -16.95 -19.88
CA GLU A 317 1.92 -17.77 -19.99
C GLU A 317 2.22 -19.26 -19.71
N GLU A 318 1.33 -19.91 -18.95
CA GLU A 318 1.43 -21.35 -18.63
C GLU A 318 2.76 -21.76 -17.94
N ALA A 319 3.57 -20.78 -17.47
CA ALA A 319 4.82 -21.08 -16.77
C ALA A 319 4.55 -21.54 -15.33
N HIS A 320 5.43 -22.41 -14.82
CA HIS A 320 5.35 -22.94 -13.47
C HIS A 320 6.57 -22.48 -12.65
N VAL A 321 6.32 -21.72 -11.60
CA VAL A 321 7.30 -21.33 -10.59
C VAL A 321 6.94 -22.03 -9.28
N GLY A 322 7.68 -23.06 -8.92
CA GLY A 322 7.30 -23.94 -7.80
C GLY A 322 7.91 -23.54 -6.45
N ASN A 323 8.05 -24.55 -5.57
CA ASN A 323 8.40 -24.32 -4.18
C ASN A 323 9.86 -23.89 -3.97
N PHE A 324 10.05 -22.87 -3.13
CA PHE A 324 11.36 -22.29 -2.80
C PHE A 324 12.12 -21.80 -4.03
N VAL A 325 11.38 -21.27 -5.01
CA VAL A 325 11.95 -20.60 -6.18
C VAL A 325 11.83 -19.11 -6.00
N GLU A 326 12.95 -18.40 -6.15
CA GLU A 326 13.00 -16.95 -6.16
C GLU A 326 13.28 -16.45 -7.58
N VAL A 327 12.44 -15.53 -8.10
CA VAL A 327 12.60 -14.88 -9.40
C VAL A 327 12.73 -13.37 -9.18
N LYS A 328 13.80 -12.75 -9.72
CA LYS A 328 14.09 -11.33 -9.56
C LYS A 328 14.62 -10.73 -10.85
N ALA A 329 14.04 -9.62 -11.32
CA ALA A 329 14.49 -8.94 -12.54
C ALA A 329 14.75 -9.94 -13.70
N ALA A 330 13.83 -10.89 -13.87
CA ALA A 330 13.97 -11.98 -14.84
C ALA A 330 12.68 -12.22 -15.59
N LYS A 331 12.82 -12.59 -16.86
CA LYS A 331 11.71 -12.92 -17.74
C LYS A 331 11.71 -14.42 -18.02
N LEU A 332 10.62 -15.07 -17.64
CA LEU A 332 10.37 -16.47 -17.95
C LEU A 332 9.40 -16.55 -19.14
N GLY A 333 9.77 -17.25 -20.18
CA GLY A 333 8.95 -17.44 -21.38
C GLY A 333 7.76 -18.36 -21.12
N ARG A 334 6.89 -18.50 -22.14
CA ARG A 334 5.71 -19.37 -22.08
C ARG A 334 6.11 -20.82 -21.75
N GLY A 335 5.38 -21.42 -20.80
CA GLY A 335 5.54 -22.82 -20.43
C GLY A 335 6.89 -23.19 -19.78
N VAL A 336 7.66 -22.20 -19.31
CA VAL A 336 8.88 -22.45 -18.54
C VAL A 336 8.54 -23.17 -17.25
N LYS A 337 9.36 -24.17 -16.88
CA LYS A 337 9.21 -24.91 -15.61
C LYS A 337 10.43 -24.68 -14.73
N ALA A 338 10.22 -24.01 -13.60
CA ALA A 338 11.19 -23.82 -12.52
C ALA A 338 10.54 -24.24 -11.20
N ASN A 339 10.53 -25.56 -10.94
CA ASN A 339 9.62 -26.12 -9.93
C ASN A 339 10.20 -26.22 -8.53
N HIS A 340 11.52 -26.14 -8.35
CA HIS A 340 12.12 -26.47 -7.05
C HIS A 340 13.42 -25.70 -6.79
N LEU A 341 13.54 -25.10 -5.59
CA LEU A 341 14.80 -24.71 -4.95
C LEU A 341 15.77 -23.92 -5.84
N SER A 342 15.29 -22.99 -6.65
CA SER A 342 16.11 -22.28 -7.64
C SER A 342 16.13 -20.77 -7.38
N TYR A 343 17.25 -20.12 -7.71
CA TYR A 343 17.35 -18.68 -7.80
C TYR A 343 17.55 -18.24 -9.26
N ILE A 344 16.61 -17.47 -9.79
CA ILE A 344 16.63 -16.94 -11.15
C ILE A 344 16.64 -15.42 -11.07
N GLY A 345 17.82 -14.83 -11.16
CA GLY A 345 18.04 -13.40 -11.06
C GLY A 345 18.73 -12.82 -12.29
N ASP A 346 18.28 -11.62 -12.72
CA ASP A 346 18.83 -10.88 -13.88
C ASP A 346 18.97 -11.80 -15.13
N ALA A 347 17.88 -12.53 -15.47
CA ALA A 347 17.90 -13.60 -16.49
C ALA A 347 16.76 -13.48 -17.51
N GLU A 348 17.00 -14.03 -18.70
CA GLU A 348 15.96 -14.37 -19.67
C GLU A 348 15.94 -15.90 -19.87
N VAL A 349 14.76 -16.49 -19.76
CA VAL A 349 14.56 -17.93 -19.97
C VAL A 349 13.53 -18.11 -21.07
N GLY A 350 13.94 -18.70 -22.17
CA GLY A 350 13.13 -18.97 -23.36
C GLY A 350 11.99 -19.97 -23.08
N ALA A 351 11.01 -19.94 -23.97
CA ALA A 351 9.79 -20.74 -23.82
C ALA A 351 10.08 -22.26 -23.69
N ARG A 352 9.23 -22.96 -22.95
CA ARG A 352 9.25 -24.42 -22.73
C ARG A 352 10.54 -24.98 -22.09
N THR A 353 11.43 -24.10 -21.65
CA THR A 353 12.66 -24.47 -20.96
C THR A 353 12.35 -25.04 -19.57
N ASN A 354 13.08 -26.12 -19.23
CA ASN A 354 13.01 -26.72 -17.92
C ASN A 354 14.25 -26.36 -17.09
N VAL A 355 14.04 -25.72 -15.96
CA VAL A 355 15.08 -25.38 -14.98
C VAL A 355 15.06 -26.41 -13.87
N GLY A 356 16.13 -27.19 -13.76
CA GLY A 356 16.28 -28.24 -12.75
C GLY A 356 16.39 -27.69 -11.33
N ALA A 357 16.05 -28.52 -10.35
CA ALA A 357 16.13 -28.18 -8.93
C ALA A 357 17.54 -27.75 -8.52
N GLY A 358 17.67 -26.75 -7.67
CA GLY A 358 18.96 -26.23 -7.21
C GLY A 358 19.71 -25.36 -8.21
N THR A 359 19.08 -24.99 -9.33
CA THR A 359 19.72 -24.10 -10.31
C THR A 359 19.86 -22.68 -9.79
N ILE A 360 21.06 -22.10 -9.97
CA ILE A 360 21.37 -20.74 -9.57
C ILE A 360 21.95 -19.96 -10.74
N THR A 361 21.38 -18.79 -11.06
CA THR A 361 22.03 -17.79 -11.89
C THR A 361 22.91 -16.93 -11.00
N CYS A 362 24.25 -17.06 -11.14
CA CYS A 362 25.21 -16.24 -10.39
C CYS A 362 25.36 -14.89 -11.07
N ASN A 363 24.41 -14.00 -10.80
CA ASN A 363 24.25 -12.71 -11.47
C ASN A 363 25.07 -11.55 -10.87
N TYR A 364 25.87 -11.78 -9.82
CA TYR A 364 26.62 -10.73 -9.12
C TYR A 364 28.04 -11.18 -8.83
N ASP A 365 29.01 -10.41 -9.27
CA ASP A 365 30.45 -10.69 -9.15
C ASP A 365 31.14 -10.01 -7.95
N GLY A 366 30.33 -9.35 -7.08
CA GLY A 366 30.83 -8.54 -5.97
C GLY A 366 30.84 -7.04 -6.27
N PHE A 367 30.73 -6.62 -7.54
CA PHE A 367 30.77 -5.23 -7.98
C PHE A 367 29.62 -4.88 -8.92
N ALA A 368 29.34 -5.72 -9.91
CA ALA A 368 28.33 -5.49 -10.94
C ALA A 368 27.37 -6.69 -11.07
N LYS A 369 26.22 -6.42 -11.69
CA LYS A 369 25.27 -7.46 -12.07
C LYS A 369 25.44 -7.81 -13.54
N HIS A 370 25.37 -9.10 -13.83
CA HIS A 370 25.49 -9.66 -15.15
C HIS A 370 24.26 -10.51 -15.49
N ARG A 371 24.00 -10.68 -16.77
CA ARG A 371 22.80 -11.34 -17.26
C ARG A 371 23.09 -12.78 -17.69
N THR A 372 22.14 -13.66 -17.40
CA THR A 372 22.07 -15.02 -17.96
C THR A 372 20.98 -15.07 -19.02
N VAL A 373 21.29 -15.63 -20.20
CA VAL A 373 20.31 -15.84 -21.28
C VAL A 373 20.20 -17.34 -21.54
N ILE A 374 18.99 -17.87 -21.40
CA ILE A 374 18.70 -19.29 -21.68
C ILE A 374 17.66 -19.32 -22.81
N GLY A 375 17.97 -20.07 -23.87
CA GLY A 375 17.15 -20.20 -25.06
C GLY A 375 15.85 -20.97 -24.86
N VAL A 376 15.20 -21.26 -25.97
CA VAL A 376 13.93 -22.01 -26.04
C VAL A 376 14.21 -23.51 -26.00
N ASP A 377 13.31 -24.29 -25.37
CA ASP A 377 13.41 -25.77 -25.29
C ASP A 377 14.71 -26.30 -24.62
N VAL A 378 15.33 -25.50 -23.75
CA VAL A 378 16.55 -25.86 -23.04
C VAL A 378 16.24 -26.75 -21.84
N PHE A 379 17.11 -27.71 -21.56
CA PHE A 379 17.08 -28.49 -20.34
C PHE A 379 18.27 -28.14 -19.44
N ILE A 380 18.02 -27.49 -18.30
CA ILE A 380 19.02 -27.26 -17.27
C ILE A 380 18.89 -28.38 -16.22
N GLY A 381 19.93 -29.17 -16.06
CA GLY A 381 19.99 -30.25 -15.06
C GLY A 381 20.02 -29.70 -13.64
N SER A 382 19.60 -30.54 -12.67
CA SER A 382 19.60 -30.17 -11.25
C SER A 382 20.99 -29.77 -10.74
N ASP A 383 21.04 -28.88 -9.73
CA ASP A 383 22.28 -28.37 -9.12
C ASP A 383 23.24 -27.72 -10.14
N SER A 384 22.69 -27.07 -11.16
CA SER A 384 23.47 -26.32 -12.14
C SER A 384 23.69 -24.88 -11.67
N ILE A 385 24.94 -24.42 -11.81
CA ILE A 385 25.36 -23.07 -11.50
C ILE A 385 25.74 -22.36 -12.79
N LEU A 386 24.99 -21.31 -13.16
CA LEU A 386 25.24 -20.52 -14.36
C LEU A 386 25.93 -19.21 -13.94
N VAL A 387 27.24 -19.10 -14.23
CA VAL A 387 28.04 -17.93 -13.85
C VAL A 387 27.90 -16.86 -14.94
N ALA A 388 27.11 -15.85 -14.64
CA ALA A 388 26.86 -14.76 -15.59
C ALA A 388 28.10 -13.82 -15.76
N PRO A 389 28.32 -13.22 -16.96
CA PRO A 389 27.47 -13.34 -18.13
C PRO A 389 27.61 -14.68 -18.84
N VAL A 390 26.52 -15.33 -19.18
CA VAL A 390 26.52 -16.62 -19.89
C VAL A 390 25.24 -16.78 -20.70
N SER A 391 25.37 -17.42 -21.88
CA SER A 391 24.24 -17.76 -22.75
C SER A 391 24.17 -19.28 -22.96
N VAL A 392 22.95 -19.83 -22.90
CA VAL A 392 22.68 -21.23 -23.25
C VAL A 392 21.73 -21.23 -24.44
N GLY A 393 22.19 -21.72 -25.59
CA GLY A 393 21.47 -21.70 -26.85
C GLY A 393 20.24 -22.61 -26.85
N ASP A 394 19.35 -22.40 -27.83
CA ASP A 394 18.11 -23.15 -27.99
C ASP A 394 18.37 -24.66 -28.08
N GLY A 395 17.49 -25.47 -27.47
CA GLY A 395 17.59 -26.92 -27.48
C GLY A 395 18.76 -27.50 -26.71
N ALA A 396 19.66 -26.70 -26.14
CA ALA A 396 20.81 -27.14 -25.41
C ALA A 396 20.47 -27.88 -24.11
N MET A 397 21.36 -28.70 -23.63
CA MET A 397 21.25 -29.44 -22.39
C MET A 397 22.47 -29.19 -21.49
N VAL A 398 22.22 -28.71 -20.29
CA VAL A 398 23.23 -28.64 -19.23
C VAL A 398 23.02 -29.82 -18.31
N THR A 399 24.08 -30.62 -18.11
CA THR A 399 23.99 -31.82 -17.27
C THR A 399 23.98 -31.49 -15.77
N ALA A 400 23.30 -32.30 -14.98
CA ALA A 400 23.18 -32.07 -13.53
C ALA A 400 24.55 -31.93 -12.83
N GLY A 401 24.61 -31.01 -11.84
CA GLY A 401 25.83 -30.72 -11.06
C GLY A 401 26.89 -29.94 -11.82
N SER A 402 26.52 -29.24 -12.89
CA SER A 402 27.45 -28.47 -13.72
C SER A 402 27.61 -27.02 -13.25
N VAL A 403 28.85 -26.52 -13.30
CA VAL A 403 29.17 -25.08 -13.23
C VAL A 403 29.51 -24.62 -14.64
N ILE A 404 28.69 -23.73 -15.19
CA ILE A 404 28.80 -23.23 -16.56
C ILE A 404 29.34 -21.79 -16.50
N THR A 405 30.50 -21.57 -17.12
CA THR A 405 31.22 -20.30 -17.14
C THR A 405 31.46 -19.77 -18.56
N GLU A 406 31.10 -20.56 -19.58
CA GLU A 406 31.21 -20.22 -20.99
C GLU A 406 29.89 -20.46 -21.70
N ASP A 407 29.66 -19.77 -22.81
CA ASP A 407 28.43 -19.91 -23.59
C ASP A 407 28.29 -21.35 -24.13
N VAL A 408 27.05 -21.87 -24.06
CA VAL A 408 26.69 -23.19 -24.58
C VAL A 408 25.94 -22.99 -25.91
N PRO A 409 26.49 -23.49 -27.03
CA PRO A 409 25.81 -23.41 -28.34
C PRO A 409 24.44 -24.11 -28.35
N ALA A 410 23.62 -23.72 -29.32
CA ALA A 410 22.34 -24.42 -29.55
C ALA A 410 22.55 -25.92 -29.79
N ASP A 411 21.61 -26.74 -29.31
CA ASP A 411 21.61 -28.22 -29.41
C ASP A 411 22.87 -28.92 -28.81
N ALA A 412 23.70 -28.18 -28.06
CA ALA A 412 24.88 -28.71 -27.41
C ALA A 412 24.57 -29.34 -26.04
N MET A 413 25.38 -30.29 -25.62
CA MET A 413 25.33 -30.84 -24.26
C MET A 413 26.59 -30.41 -23.48
N ALA A 414 26.38 -29.65 -22.40
CA ALA A 414 27.45 -29.10 -21.56
C ALA A 414 27.67 -29.96 -20.29
N PHE A 415 28.92 -30.23 -19.99
CA PHE A 415 29.38 -30.98 -18.82
C PHE A 415 30.36 -30.11 -18.02
N GLY A 416 29.88 -29.33 -17.05
CA GLY A 416 30.73 -28.48 -16.20
C GLY A 416 31.08 -29.11 -14.85
N ARG A 417 31.35 -30.41 -14.80
CA ARG A 417 31.63 -31.16 -13.56
C ARG A 417 32.76 -32.16 -13.73
N ALA A 418 33.41 -32.54 -12.63
CA ALA A 418 34.43 -33.57 -12.63
C ALA A 418 33.82 -34.93 -13.01
N ARG A 419 34.64 -35.78 -13.68
CA ARG A 419 34.25 -37.15 -13.94
C ARG A 419 34.19 -37.95 -12.63
N GLN A 420 33.15 -38.77 -12.46
CA GLN A 420 32.99 -39.61 -11.28
C GLN A 420 34.16 -40.61 -11.15
N ASP A 421 34.79 -40.65 -9.96
CA ASP A 421 35.82 -41.62 -9.57
C ASP A 421 35.29 -42.51 -8.43
N ILE A 422 35.37 -43.83 -8.61
CA ILE A 422 34.89 -44.79 -7.63
C ILE A 422 36.07 -45.59 -7.06
N LYS A 423 36.30 -45.50 -5.77
CA LYS A 423 37.33 -46.25 -5.03
C LYS A 423 36.69 -47.32 -4.17
N ALA A 424 36.61 -48.53 -4.68
CA ALA A 424 36.01 -49.64 -3.98
C ALA A 424 36.69 -49.90 -2.62
N GLY A 425 35.90 -50.18 -1.59
CA GLY A 425 36.38 -50.45 -0.23
C GLY A 425 36.84 -49.22 0.57
N ARG A 426 37.04 -48.06 -0.05
CA ARG A 426 37.59 -46.87 0.62
C ARG A 426 36.70 -46.34 1.77
N ALA A 427 35.39 -46.43 1.64
CA ALA A 427 34.48 -46.02 2.69
C ALA A 427 34.56 -46.92 3.93
N ALA A 428 34.74 -48.24 3.73
CA ALA A 428 34.93 -49.16 4.85
C ALA A 428 36.27 -48.92 5.56
N ALA A 429 37.34 -48.73 4.82
CA ALA A 429 38.65 -48.38 5.36
C ALA A 429 38.62 -47.04 6.14
N PHE A 430 37.93 -46.00 5.60
CA PHE A 430 37.75 -44.73 6.28
C PHE A 430 36.98 -44.89 7.61
N ARG A 431 35.89 -45.64 7.65
CA ARG A 431 35.16 -45.89 8.90
C ARG A 431 36.03 -46.69 9.92
N ALA A 432 36.78 -47.66 9.48
CA ALA A 432 37.68 -48.41 10.35
C ALA A 432 38.75 -47.54 11.00
N SER A 433 39.35 -46.62 10.23
CA SER A 433 40.36 -45.67 10.73
C SER A 433 39.83 -44.64 11.74
N ARG A 434 38.51 -44.46 11.82
CA ARG A 434 37.86 -43.51 12.72
C ARG A 434 37.21 -44.17 13.95
N LYS A 435 37.08 -45.50 13.98
CA LYS A 435 36.62 -46.19 15.18
C LYS A 435 37.70 -46.02 16.25
N LYS A 436 37.45 -45.13 17.23
CA LYS A 436 38.26 -45.11 18.47
C LYS A 436 38.11 -46.48 19.12
N THR A 437 39.20 -47.15 19.35
CA THR A 437 39.25 -48.31 20.26
C THR A 437 38.71 -47.78 21.61
N LYS A 438 37.57 -48.33 22.06
CA LYS A 438 37.08 -48.13 23.41
C LYS A 438 37.96 -48.95 24.36
#